data_862cabfb487aa9ac74d97459231af73a
#
_entry.id   862cabfb487aa9ac74d97459231af73a
#
_cell.length_a   1.000
_cell.length_b   1.000
_cell.length_c   1.000
_cell.angle_alpha   90.00
_cell.angle_beta   90.00
_cell.angle_gamma   90.00
#
_symmetry.space_group_name_H-M   'P 1'
#
loop_
_entity.id
_entity.type
_entity.pdbx_description
1 polymer ?
#
loop_
_entity_poly.entity_id
_entity_poly.type
_entity_poly.pdbx_seq_one_letter_code
_entity_poly.pdbx_strand_id
1 'polypeptide(L)'
;MEIGGWLVALALAGALPAAWLLAAPAVKGEEARPYPVRVTAQTRADPGALAALQKPGKLLFADGFESPESLKSYFEIIGLKQERARLTTDPGRAHTGKGAIQLTAPARNGAESSAGASYWFGPAGYDRVYLRRYIRFAADYDQGNLHHVGGGLTGVAGSDRWAGMGSAGIRPRGDDRFSSSFEPWKAWGRYPAPGFLFLYTYWMDMKRDRDGHYWGNNLTPGDDERIALARDRWYCLEHMIQANDVGKANGELAAWVDGKLYIHYKGFRWRSSENVKLKRFHIGLYVHSATRDNTVWYDDVALSTGYIGPVERAGGKR
;
A
#
# COMPACT_ATOMS: atom_id res chain seq x y z
N MET A 1 -6.25 -3.21 29.59
CA MET A 1 -7.53 -3.37 28.89
C MET A 1 -7.14 -3.54 27.42
N GLU A 2 -7.10 -4.82 27.02
CA GLU A 2 -6.70 -5.21 25.65
C GLU A 2 -7.89 -4.95 24.74
N ILE A 3 -7.81 -3.93 23.91
CA ILE A 3 -8.76 -3.75 22.82
C ILE A 3 -8.07 -4.33 21.58
N GLY A 4 -8.61 -5.44 21.26
CA GLY A 4 -8.31 -6.43 20.31
C GLY A 4 -8.02 -5.99 18.91
N GLY A 5 -7.20 -6.81 18.38
CA GLY A 5 -6.74 -6.89 17.04
C GLY A 5 -7.83 -6.74 15.96
N TRP A 6 -7.35 -6.53 14.81
CA TRP A 6 -8.06 -6.53 13.53
C TRP A 6 -9.02 -7.73 13.43
N LEU A 7 -10.29 -7.52 13.79
CA LEU A 7 -11.36 -8.43 13.39
C LEU A 7 -11.71 -8.12 11.93
N VAL A 8 -11.01 -8.77 11.02
CA VAL A 8 -11.52 -9.01 9.68
C VAL A 8 -12.67 -10.00 9.86
N ALA A 9 -13.89 -9.55 9.65
CA ALA A 9 -15.05 -10.45 9.63
C ALA A 9 -14.86 -11.45 8.48
N LEU A 10 -14.55 -12.70 8.84
CA LEU A 10 -14.52 -13.83 7.91
C LEU A 10 -15.95 -14.19 7.52
N ALA A 11 -16.26 -14.06 6.23
CA ALA A 11 -17.29 -14.90 5.63
C ALA A 11 -16.69 -16.28 5.41
N LEU A 12 -17.19 -17.27 6.09
CA LEU A 12 -16.89 -18.69 5.91
C LEU A 12 -17.14 -19.09 4.45
N ALA A 13 -16.09 -19.32 3.68
CA ALA A 13 -16.19 -19.96 2.38
C ALA A 13 -16.36 -21.46 2.58
N GLY A 14 -17.58 -21.88 2.80
CA GLY A 14 -17.99 -23.30 2.63
C GLY A 14 -17.84 -23.69 1.16
N ALA A 15 -17.21 -24.84 0.89
CA ALA A 15 -17.14 -25.44 -0.41
C ALA A 15 -18.56 -25.68 -0.95
N LEU A 16 -18.95 -24.99 -2.02
CA LEU A 16 -20.16 -25.26 -2.79
C LEU A 16 -19.80 -26.03 -4.05
N PRO A 17 -20.63 -27.05 -4.43
CA PRO A 17 -20.40 -27.85 -5.63
C PRO A 17 -20.65 -27.02 -6.91
N ALA A 18 -19.89 -27.36 -7.95
CA ALA A 18 -20.05 -26.81 -9.28
C ALA A 18 -21.42 -27.13 -9.86
N ALA A 19 -22.32 -26.17 -9.90
CA ALA A 19 -23.45 -26.13 -10.87
C ALA A 19 -24.11 -24.74 -10.88
N TRP A 20 -24.50 -24.31 -12.09
CA TRP A 20 -25.31 -23.14 -12.43
C TRP A 20 -24.58 -21.84 -12.70
N LEU A 21 -23.99 -21.76 -13.89
CA LEU A 21 -23.84 -20.52 -14.66
C LEU A 21 -25.23 -19.94 -15.00
N LEU A 22 -25.83 -19.20 -14.10
CA LEU A 22 -26.87 -18.24 -14.47
C LEU A 22 -26.20 -16.84 -14.35
N ALA A 23 -26.14 -16.15 -15.50
CA ALA A 23 -25.73 -14.76 -15.55
C ALA A 23 -26.65 -13.96 -14.62
N ALA A 24 -26.08 -13.37 -13.58
CA ALA A 24 -26.80 -12.45 -12.72
C ALA A 24 -27.34 -11.31 -13.58
N PRO A 25 -28.60 -10.88 -13.41
CA PRO A 25 -29.17 -9.79 -14.17
C PRO A 25 -28.35 -8.52 -13.93
N ALA A 26 -27.99 -7.82 -15.03
CA ALA A 26 -27.36 -6.52 -14.95
C ALA A 26 -28.24 -5.60 -14.10
N VAL A 27 -27.70 -5.10 -12.99
CA VAL A 27 -28.39 -4.11 -12.15
C VAL A 27 -28.56 -2.85 -13.01
N LYS A 28 -29.79 -2.59 -13.45
CA LYS A 28 -30.17 -1.35 -14.12
C LYS A 28 -29.87 -0.19 -13.17
N GLY A 29 -29.01 0.77 -13.58
CA GLY A 29 -28.94 2.09 -13.00
C GLY A 29 -27.68 2.52 -12.28
N GLU A 30 -26.53 1.85 -12.42
CA GLU A 30 -25.28 2.48 -11.97
C GLU A 30 -24.79 3.39 -13.12
N GLU A 31 -24.99 4.71 -12.96
CA GLU A 31 -24.40 5.70 -13.88
C GLU A 31 -22.91 5.39 -14.05
N ALA A 32 -22.42 5.42 -15.30
CA ALA A 32 -21.02 5.17 -15.63
C ALA A 32 -20.14 6.21 -14.90
N ARG A 33 -19.60 5.82 -13.74
CA ARG A 33 -18.72 6.69 -12.94
C ARG A 33 -17.39 6.83 -13.64
N PRO A 34 -16.79 8.02 -13.64
CA PRO A 34 -15.48 8.21 -14.23
C PRO A 34 -14.46 7.31 -13.53
N TYR A 35 -13.83 6.44 -14.29
CA TYR A 35 -12.76 5.58 -13.79
C TYR A 35 -11.41 6.22 -14.13
N PRO A 36 -10.42 6.22 -13.22
CA PRO A 36 -9.13 6.83 -13.48
C PRO A 36 -8.41 6.20 -14.66
N VAL A 37 -7.70 7.01 -15.41
CA VAL A 37 -6.99 6.61 -16.62
C VAL A 37 -5.50 6.48 -16.34
N ARG A 38 -4.88 5.38 -16.82
CA ARG A 38 -3.43 5.21 -16.76
C ARG A 38 -2.76 6.08 -17.80
N VAL A 39 -1.83 6.92 -17.33
CA VAL A 39 -1.09 7.89 -18.14
C VAL A 39 0.44 7.75 -18.00
N THR A 40 0.91 6.58 -17.56
CA THR A 40 2.33 6.34 -17.27
C THR A 40 3.23 6.63 -18.48
N ALA A 41 2.89 6.09 -19.65
CA ALA A 41 3.67 6.27 -20.87
C ALA A 41 3.72 7.74 -21.30
N GLN A 42 2.58 8.43 -21.27
CA GLN A 42 2.48 9.86 -21.59
C GLN A 42 3.33 10.71 -20.65
N THR A 43 3.27 10.41 -19.33
CA THR A 43 4.07 11.14 -18.32
C THR A 43 5.56 10.91 -18.50
N ARG A 44 5.97 9.68 -18.83
CA ARG A 44 7.39 9.37 -19.12
C ARG A 44 7.89 10.06 -20.39
N ALA A 45 7.04 10.22 -21.40
CA ALA A 45 7.35 10.86 -22.67
C ALA A 45 7.39 12.39 -22.58
N ASP A 46 6.82 12.99 -21.52
CA ASP A 46 6.82 14.44 -21.28
C ASP A 46 7.75 14.77 -20.09
N PRO A 47 8.99 15.28 -20.36
CA PRO A 47 9.93 15.64 -19.31
C PRO A 47 9.40 16.70 -18.34
N GLY A 48 8.55 17.64 -18.81
CA GLY A 48 7.94 18.67 -17.99
C GLY A 48 6.92 18.08 -17.01
N ALA A 49 6.06 17.17 -17.48
CA ALA A 49 5.10 16.46 -16.64
C ALA A 49 5.81 15.56 -15.61
N LEU A 50 6.86 14.85 -16.02
CA LEU A 50 7.64 14.01 -15.12
C LEU A 50 8.35 14.85 -14.06
N ALA A 51 8.99 15.97 -14.44
CA ALA A 51 9.65 16.87 -13.51
C ALA A 51 8.66 17.51 -12.51
N ALA A 52 7.46 17.90 -12.98
CA ALA A 52 6.42 18.42 -12.11
C ALA A 52 5.95 17.38 -11.08
N LEU A 53 5.82 16.11 -11.48
CA LEU A 53 5.45 15.01 -10.62
C LEU A 53 6.57 14.66 -9.62
N GLN A 54 7.83 14.87 -9.98
CA GLN A 54 9.03 14.62 -9.17
C GLN A 54 9.57 15.88 -8.47
N LYS A 55 8.75 16.93 -8.35
CA LYS A 55 9.17 18.13 -7.63
C LYS A 55 9.36 17.81 -6.14
N PRO A 56 10.52 18.15 -5.54
CA PRO A 56 10.76 17.98 -4.11
C PRO A 56 9.77 18.77 -3.26
N GLY A 57 9.55 18.29 -2.03
CA GLY A 57 8.67 18.95 -1.07
C GLY A 57 9.25 18.95 0.34
N LYS A 58 8.39 19.28 1.32
CA LYS A 58 8.77 19.30 2.74
C LYS A 58 8.76 17.86 3.27
N LEU A 59 9.88 17.43 3.86
CA LEU A 59 9.95 16.18 4.63
C LEU A 59 9.05 16.29 5.86
N LEU A 60 8.17 15.33 6.06
CA LEU A 60 7.23 15.26 7.18
C LEU A 60 7.65 14.22 8.22
N PHE A 61 8.30 13.14 7.77
CA PHE A 61 8.76 12.04 8.61
C PHE A 61 9.90 11.30 7.92
N ALA A 62 10.85 10.80 8.70
CA ALA A 62 11.87 9.86 8.23
C ALA A 62 12.26 8.92 9.37
N ASP A 63 12.48 7.64 9.05
CA ASP A 63 12.93 6.63 9.98
C ASP A 63 13.78 5.58 9.27
N GLY A 64 15.00 5.38 9.75
CA GLY A 64 15.93 4.33 9.33
C GLY A 64 16.03 3.18 10.34
N PHE A 65 15.18 3.15 11.36
CA PHE A 65 15.11 2.06 12.36
C PHE A 65 16.42 1.78 13.12
N GLU A 66 17.24 2.81 13.31
CA GLU A 66 18.58 2.71 13.90
C GLU A 66 18.58 2.47 15.42
N SER A 67 17.46 2.68 16.09
CA SER A 67 17.34 2.51 17.54
C SER A 67 15.92 2.13 17.97
N PRO A 68 15.74 1.60 19.22
CA PRO A 68 14.41 1.34 19.76
C PRO A 68 13.49 2.56 19.84
N GLU A 69 14.03 3.76 19.84
CA GLU A 69 13.24 5.00 19.85
C GLU A 69 12.40 5.16 18.58
N SER A 70 12.86 4.61 17.45
CA SER A 70 12.11 4.56 16.19
C SER A 70 10.69 4.04 16.41
N LEU A 71 10.54 2.96 17.17
CA LEU A 71 9.24 2.32 17.39
C LEU A 71 8.24 3.20 18.14
N LYS A 72 8.70 4.16 18.93
CA LYS A 72 7.85 5.10 19.68
C LYS A 72 7.12 6.09 18.78
N SER A 73 7.61 6.30 17.55
CA SER A 73 6.99 7.20 16.58
C SER A 73 5.69 6.65 16.02
N TYR A 74 5.51 5.35 16.04
CA TYR A 74 4.32 4.68 15.50
C TYR A 74 3.24 4.55 16.57
N PHE A 75 2.01 4.90 16.24
CA PHE A 75 0.91 4.80 17.20
C PHE A 75 0.38 3.36 17.37
N GLU A 76 0.71 2.49 16.42
CA GLU A 76 0.39 1.07 16.46
C GLU A 76 1.54 0.27 15.84
N ILE A 77 1.94 -0.80 16.50
CA ILE A 77 2.85 -1.82 15.95
C ILE A 77 2.23 -3.19 16.20
N ILE A 78 1.71 -3.78 15.13
CA ILE A 78 1.10 -5.11 15.15
C ILE A 78 2.21 -6.15 15.24
N GLY A 79 2.09 -7.06 16.21
CA GLY A 79 3.03 -8.15 16.39
C GLY A 79 4.27 -7.82 17.22
N LEU A 80 4.37 -6.63 17.82
CA LEU A 80 5.52 -6.26 18.67
C LEU A 80 5.67 -7.18 19.87
N LYS A 81 4.60 -7.41 20.65
CA LYS A 81 4.62 -8.30 21.83
C LYS A 81 4.92 -9.77 21.50
N GLN A 82 4.62 -10.20 20.28
CA GLN A 82 4.87 -11.55 19.78
C GLN A 82 6.17 -11.66 19.00
N GLU A 83 7.00 -10.63 19.03
CA GLU A 83 8.26 -10.53 18.27
C GLU A 83 8.12 -10.73 16.74
N ARG A 84 6.91 -10.61 16.22
CA ARG A 84 6.63 -10.64 14.77
C ARG A 84 7.02 -9.33 14.09
N ALA A 85 7.03 -8.23 14.83
CA ALA A 85 7.61 -6.95 14.44
C ALA A 85 8.76 -6.66 15.41
N ARG A 86 9.98 -6.53 14.88
CA ARG A 86 11.17 -6.27 15.71
C ARG A 86 12.21 -5.48 14.93
N LEU A 87 13.04 -4.74 15.63
CA LEU A 87 14.24 -4.19 15.03
C LEU A 87 15.30 -5.27 14.85
N THR A 88 15.99 -5.24 13.72
CA THR A 88 17.20 -6.04 13.50
C THR A 88 18.40 -5.11 13.43
N THR A 89 19.50 -5.54 14.05
CA THR A 89 20.81 -4.88 14.01
C THR A 89 21.82 -5.68 13.19
N ASP A 90 21.37 -6.68 12.45
CA ASP A 90 22.19 -7.39 11.48
C ASP A 90 22.46 -6.49 10.27
N PRO A 91 23.72 -6.04 10.06
CA PRO A 91 24.06 -5.16 8.94
C PRO A 91 23.72 -5.75 7.56
N GLY A 92 23.66 -7.08 7.45
CA GLY A 92 23.24 -7.78 6.24
C GLY A 92 21.74 -7.62 5.96
N ARG A 93 20.97 -7.08 6.91
CA ARG A 93 19.53 -6.86 6.83
C ARG A 93 19.12 -5.39 6.85
N ALA A 94 20.05 -4.44 6.96
CA ALA A 94 19.81 -3.01 6.78
C ALA A 94 20.03 -2.60 5.31
N HIS A 95 19.27 -1.61 4.83
CA HIS A 95 19.52 -0.97 3.53
C HIS A 95 20.58 0.11 3.68
N THR A 96 20.42 0.98 4.68
CA THR A 96 21.46 1.93 5.13
C THR A 96 21.67 1.79 6.62
N GLY A 97 22.73 2.39 7.17
CA GLY A 97 23.02 2.34 8.60
C GLY A 97 23.24 0.91 9.13
N LYS A 98 22.61 0.60 10.27
CA LYS A 98 22.79 -0.68 10.99
C LYS A 98 21.47 -1.36 11.32
N GLY A 99 20.34 -0.66 11.20
CA GLY A 99 19.01 -1.09 11.62
C GLY A 99 18.04 -1.28 10.47
N ALA A 100 17.03 -2.07 10.71
CA ALA A 100 15.83 -2.20 9.88
C ALA A 100 14.71 -2.75 10.74
N ILE A 101 13.44 -2.53 10.36
CA ILE A 101 12.34 -3.26 10.98
C ILE A 101 12.08 -4.56 10.21
N GLN A 102 12.12 -5.67 10.94
CA GLN A 102 11.74 -6.99 10.44
C GLN A 102 10.28 -7.26 10.78
N LEU A 103 9.49 -7.65 9.78
CA LEU A 103 8.12 -8.10 9.96
C LEU A 103 8.01 -9.56 9.52
N THR A 104 7.41 -10.40 10.37
CA THR A 104 7.20 -11.82 10.07
C THR A 104 5.71 -12.17 10.24
N ALA A 105 5.12 -12.75 9.21
CA ALA A 105 3.83 -13.41 9.24
C ALA A 105 4.09 -14.92 9.35
N PRO A 106 3.92 -15.54 10.55
CA PRO A 106 4.16 -16.96 10.74
C PRO A 106 3.16 -17.82 9.99
N ALA A 107 3.54 -19.05 9.68
CA ALA A 107 2.67 -20.07 9.11
C ALA A 107 1.46 -20.31 10.02
N ARG A 108 0.24 -20.19 9.45
CA ARG A 108 -1.01 -20.35 10.18
C ARG A 108 -2.08 -20.97 9.28
N ASN A 109 -1.93 -22.23 8.95
CA ASN A 109 -2.80 -22.99 8.06
C ASN A 109 -4.29 -22.57 8.11
N GLY A 110 -4.74 -21.82 7.09
CA GLY A 110 -6.11 -21.34 6.98
C GLY A 110 -6.49 -20.14 7.88
N ALA A 111 -5.56 -19.63 8.69
CA ALA A 111 -5.77 -18.45 9.52
C ALA A 111 -4.88 -17.27 9.08
N GLU A 112 -5.31 -16.07 9.47
CA GLU A 112 -4.61 -14.83 9.14
C GLU A 112 -3.36 -14.63 9.98
N SER A 113 -2.35 -14.04 9.39
CA SER A 113 -1.12 -13.66 10.08
C SER A 113 -0.64 -12.29 9.61
N SER A 114 -0.27 -11.43 10.56
CA SER A 114 0.12 -10.06 10.27
C SER A 114 1.20 -9.53 11.21
N ALA A 115 2.00 -8.61 10.70
CA ALA A 115 2.87 -7.70 11.42
C ALA A 115 2.91 -6.35 10.69
N GLY A 116 3.13 -5.23 11.38
CA GLY A 116 3.15 -3.93 10.72
C GLY A 116 3.30 -2.77 11.68
N ALA A 117 3.49 -1.58 11.13
CA ALA A 117 3.57 -0.33 11.87
C ALA A 117 2.75 0.76 11.17
N SER A 118 2.00 1.52 11.96
CA SER A 118 1.13 2.60 11.50
C SER A 118 1.55 3.93 12.10
N TYR A 119 1.70 4.94 11.25
CA TYR A 119 2.08 6.29 11.63
C TYR A 119 0.96 7.29 11.32
N TRP A 120 0.67 8.17 12.28
CA TRP A 120 -0.32 9.23 12.16
C TRP A 120 0.34 10.60 12.04
N PHE A 121 0.13 11.27 10.92
CA PHE A 121 0.65 12.62 10.65
C PHE A 121 -0.45 13.71 10.60
N GLY A 122 -1.68 13.34 11.04
CA GLY A 122 -2.79 14.28 11.26
C GLY A 122 -2.66 15.08 12.55
N PRO A 123 -3.71 15.85 12.97
CA PRO A 123 -5.10 15.83 12.46
C PRO A 123 -5.35 16.68 11.21
N ALA A 124 -4.51 17.69 10.92
CA ALA A 124 -4.74 18.59 9.78
C ALA A 124 -4.69 17.85 8.45
N GLY A 125 -3.70 16.95 8.29
CA GLY A 125 -3.50 16.17 7.08
C GLY A 125 -3.07 17.02 5.86
N TYR A 126 -2.96 16.35 4.72
CA TYR A 126 -2.44 16.93 3.48
C TYR A 126 -3.28 16.48 2.29
N ASP A 127 -3.30 17.30 1.24
CA ASP A 127 -3.95 16.93 -0.03
C ASP A 127 -3.02 16.11 -0.94
N ARG A 128 -1.71 16.26 -0.77
CA ARG A 128 -0.69 15.52 -1.51
C ARG A 128 0.38 15.01 -0.57
N VAL A 129 0.68 13.70 -0.67
CA VAL A 129 1.73 13.06 0.13
C VAL A 129 2.42 11.99 -0.68
N TYR A 130 3.72 11.89 -0.49
CA TYR A 130 4.62 10.86 -1.03
C TYR A 130 5.11 10.00 0.14
N LEU A 131 5.03 8.68 -0.01
CA LEU A 131 5.58 7.70 0.93
C LEU A 131 6.64 6.87 0.23
N ARG A 132 7.90 7.05 0.63
CA ARG A 132 9.01 6.17 0.26
C ARG A 132 9.27 5.15 1.36
N ARG A 133 9.64 3.95 0.96
CA ARG A 133 10.20 2.91 1.83
C ARG A 133 11.10 2.01 1.04
N TYR A 134 12.12 1.46 1.69
CA TYR A 134 12.82 0.32 1.15
C TYR A 134 12.21 -0.95 1.69
N ILE A 135 12.12 -1.98 0.85
CA ILE A 135 11.59 -3.31 1.20
C ILE A 135 12.51 -4.39 0.65
N ARG A 136 12.73 -5.43 1.45
CA ARG A 136 13.42 -6.67 1.05
C ARG A 136 12.59 -7.86 1.49
N PHE A 137 12.41 -8.82 0.60
CA PHE A 137 11.71 -10.07 0.86
C PHE A 137 12.72 -11.15 1.21
N ALA A 138 12.43 -12.02 2.18
CA ALA A 138 13.29 -13.15 2.51
C ALA A 138 13.52 -14.05 1.30
N ALA A 139 14.66 -14.78 1.27
CA ALA A 139 15.03 -15.66 0.16
C ALA A 139 13.99 -16.77 -0.10
N ASP A 140 13.27 -17.19 0.93
CA ASP A 140 12.23 -18.22 0.89
C ASP A 140 10.80 -17.66 0.92
N TYR A 141 10.63 -16.33 0.80
CA TYR A 141 9.33 -15.64 0.86
C TYR A 141 8.33 -16.20 -0.16
N ASP A 142 7.15 -16.62 0.30
CA ASP A 142 6.00 -16.98 -0.53
C ASP A 142 4.67 -16.73 0.18
N GLN A 143 4.10 -15.57 -0.09
CA GLN A 143 2.88 -15.09 0.55
C GLN A 143 1.58 -15.76 0.07
N GLY A 144 1.62 -16.66 -0.90
CA GLY A 144 0.40 -17.20 -1.52
C GLY A 144 -0.34 -16.16 -2.37
N ASN A 145 -1.66 -16.27 -2.46
CA ASN A 145 -2.49 -15.43 -3.35
C ASN A 145 -3.26 -14.31 -2.62
N LEU A 146 -3.58 -14.50 -1.34
CA LEU A 146 -4.31 -13.53 -0.53
C LEU A 146 -3.38 -12.94 0.53
N HIS A 147 -3.00 -11.71 0.32
CA HIS A 147 -2.04 -11.02 1.18
C HIS A 147 -2.11 -9.50 0.97
N HIS A 148 -1.51 -8.76 1.92
CA HIS A 148 -1.13 -7.37 1.77
C HIS A 148 0.28 -7.20 2.32
N VAL A 149 1.22 -6.74 1.50
CA VAL A 149 2.61 -6.52 1.90
C VAL A 149 3.18 -5.30 1.19
N GLY A 150 3.77 -4.41 1.92
CA GLY A 150 4.28 -3.16 1.37
C GLY A 150 3.91 -2.00 2.27
N GLY A 151 3.18 -1.04 1.75
CA GLY A 151 2.73 0.09 2.55
C GLY A 151 1.71 0.92 1.81
N GLY A 152 0.90 1.64 2.57
CA GLY A 152 -0.19 2.41 2.04
C GLY A 152 -0.36 3.77 2.69
N LEU A 153 -0.98 4.67 1.94
CA LEU A 153 -1.44 5.97 2.36
C LEU A 153 -2.94 5.94 2.56
N THR A 154 -3.43 6.57 3.62
CA THR A 154 -4.87 6.63 3.94
C THR A 154 -5.28 8.07 4.21
N GLY A 155 -6.31 8.51 3.50
CA GLY A 155 -7.06 9.73 3.79
C GLY A 155 -8.31 9.41 4.61
N VAL A 156 -8.57 10.20 5.64
CA VAL A 156 -9.76 10.07 6.50
C VAL A 156 -10.30 11.43 6.90
N ALA A 157 -11.62 11.48 7.17
CA ALA A 157 -12.26 12.62 7.80
C ALA A 157 -11.96 12.67 9.30
N GLY A 158 -12.03 13.87 9.87
CA GLY A 158 -11.88 14.07 11.32
C GLY A 158 -10.47 13.83 11.85
N SER A 159 -10.36 13.63 13.17
CA SER A 159 -9.10 13.51 13.90
C SER A 159 -8.86 12.12 14.51
N ASP A 160 -9.76 11.17 14.27
CA ASP A 160 -9.60 9.81 14.76
C ASP A 160 -8.57 9.05 13.89
N ARG A 161 -7.44 8.71 14.51
CA ARG A 161 -6.37 7.95 13.85
C ARG A 161 -6.76 6.52 13.47
N TRP A 162 -7.85 5.98 14.04
CA TRP A 162 -8.38 4.65 13.76
C TRP A 162 -9.45 4.64 12.67
N ALA A 163 -9.89 5.84 12.23
CA ALA A 163 -10.92 5.96 11.20
C ALA A 163 -10.56 5.15 9.94
N GLY A 164 -11.56 4.48 9.38
CA GLY A 164 -11.41 3.65 8.17
C GLY A 164 -10.76 2.28 8.40
N MET A 165 -10.32 1.94 9.61
CA MET A 165 -9.89 0.58 9.93
C MET A 165 -11.09 -0.37 9.98
N GLY A 166 -10.90 -1.64 9.57
CA GLY A 166 -11.99 -2.63 9.52
C GLY A 166 -13.00 -2.42 8.38
N SER A 167 -12.70 -1.54 7.41
CA SER A 167 -13.60 -1.23 6.29
C SER A 167 -13.29 -2.01 5.00
N ALA A 168 -12.62 -3.16 5.11
CA ALA A 168 -12.37 -4.05 3.97
C ALA A 168 -13.72 -4.50 3.35
N GLY A 169 -13.80 -4.54 2.03
CA GLY A 169 -15.02 -4.91 1.31
C GLY A 169 -16.12 -3.85 1.28
N ILE A 170 -15.91 -2.67 1.88
CA ILE A 170 -16.88 -1.57 1.94
C ILE A 170 -16.39 -0.41 1.08
N ARG A 171 -17.25 0.09 0.18
CA ARG A 171 -16.94 1.26 -0.65
C ARG A 171 -16.84 2.52 0.18
N PRO A 172 -15.79 3.35 0.00
CA PRO A 172 -15.76 4.71 0.54
C PRO A 172 -16.92 5.56 0.02
N ARG A 173 -17.47 6.40 0.88
CA ARG A 173 -18.56 7.31 0.52
C ARG A 173 -18.08 8.62 -0.12
N GLY A 174 -16.79 8.94 0.08
CA GLY A 174 -16.16 10.17 -0.37
C GLY A 174 -16.09 11.25 0.72
N ASP A 175 -16.92 11.17 1.74
CA ASP A 175 -16.90 12.05 2.92
C ASP A 175 -16.26 11.38 4.15
N ASP A 176 -15.84 10.12 4.02
CA ASP A 176 -15.28 9.30 5.10
C ASP A 176 -13.79 8.98 4.90
N ARG A 177 -13.42 8.35 3.81
CA ARG A 177 -12.05 7.85 3.60
C ARG A 177 -11.71 7.57 2.14
N PHE A 178 -10.41 7.38 1.89
CA PHE A 178 -9.83 6.71 0.71
C PHE A 178 -8.46 6.14 1.07
N SER A 179 -7.95 5.18 0.30
CA SER A 179 -6.60 4.65 0.51
C SER A 179 -6.02 4.02 -0.75
N SER A 180 -4.70 3.93 -0.79
CA SER A 180 -3.98 3.12 -1.76
C SER A 180 -2.74 2.52 -1.13
N SER A 181 -2.51 1.23 -1.37
CA SER A 181 -1.31 0.50 -0.98
C SER A 181 -0.52 0.11 -2.23
N PHE A 182 0.80 0.27 -2.19
CA PHE A 182 1.70 -0.14 -3.25
C PHE A 182 2.38 -1.43 -2.83
N GLU A 183 1.99 -2.55 -3.44
CA GLU A 183 2.29 -3.90 -3.00
C GLU A 183 2.48 -4.89 -4.15
N PRO A 184 3.18 -6.01 -3.97
CA PRO A 184 3.32 -7.06 -4.97
C PRO A 184 2.11 -7.98 -5.01
N TRP A 185 1.86 -8.58 -6.18
CA TRP A 185 0.82 -9.56 -6.40
C TRP A 185 1.27 -10.67 -7.35
N LYS A 186 1.02 -11.91 -6.98
CA LYS A 186 1.34 -13.10 -7.81
C LYS A 186 0.37 -13.32 -8.97
N ALA A 187 -0.70 -12.54 -9.08
CA ALA A 187 -1.77 -12.70 -10.08
C ALA A 187 -2.26 -14.16 -10.17
N TRP A 188 -2.65 -14.71 -9.04
CA TRP A 188 -3.15 -16.09 -8.91
C TRP A 188 -2.13 -17.15 -9.37
N GLY A 189 -0.85 -16.93 -9.12
CA GLY A 189 0.23 -17.84 -9.44
C GLY A 189 0.85 -17.67 -10.84
N ARG A 190 0.42 -16.65 -11.60
CA ARG A 190 1.04 -16.33 -12.90
C ARG A 190 2.46 -15.80 -12.79
N TYR A 191 2.81 -15.26 -11.64
CA TYR A 191 4.13 -14.75 -11.32
C TYR A 191 4.70 -15.47 -10.10
N PRO A 192 6.01 -15.73 -10.05
CA PRO A 192 6.66 -16.25 -8.85
C PRO A 192 6.55 -15.22 -7.71
N ALA A 193 6.58 -15.69 -6.46
CA ALA A 193 6.60 -14.80 -5.30
C ALA A 193 7.89 -13.93 -5.29
N PRO A 194 7.78 -12.66 -4.89
CA PRO A 194 6.60 -11.95 -4.38
C PRO A 194 5.62 -11.45 -5.45
N GLY A 195 5.89 -11.58 -6.75
CA GLY A 195 5.04 -11.15 -7.83
C GLY A 195 5.47 -9.81 -8.44
N PHE A 196 4.56 -9.13 -9.14
CA PHE A 196 4.76 -7.78 -9.69
C PHE A 196 4.00 -6.74 -8.87
N LEU A 197 4.48 -5.50 -8.89
CA LEU A 197 3.90 -4.41 -8.12
C LEU A 197 2.63 -3.83 -8.75
N PHE A 198 1.66 -3.49 -7.92
CA PHE A 198 0.42 -2.84 -8.29
C PHE A 198 -0.07 -1.94 -7.15
N LEU A 199 -1.09 -1.13 -7.41
CA LEU A 199 -1.73 -0.28 -6.41
C LEU A 199 -3.10 -0.84 -6.06
N TYR A 200 -3.27 -1.28 -4.81
CA TYR A 200 -4.52 -1.76 -4.25
C TYR A 200 -5.29 -0.59 -3.64
N THR A 201 -6.40 -0.19 -4.29
CA THR A 201 -6.93 1.15 -4.11
C THR A 201 -8.42 1.17 -3.79
N TYR A 202 -8.79 1.96 -2.77
CA TYR A 202 -10.15 2.26 -2.35
C TYR A 202 -10.47 3.73 -2.56
N TRP A 203 -11.56 4.03 -3.31
CA TRP A 203 -12.09 5.39 -3.49
C TRP A 203 -13.60 5.36 -3.79
N MET A 204 -14.25 6.52 -3.78
CA MET A 204 -15.71 6.61 -3.85
C MET A 204 -16.33 6.07 -5.16
N ASP A 205 -15.59 6.03 -6.28
CA ASP A 205 -16.06 5.54 -7.57
C ASP A 205 -15.47 4.16 -7.94
N MET A 206 -14.88 3.46 -6.99
CA MET A 206 -14.32 2.14 -7.22
C MET A 206 -15.38 1.14 -7.69
N LYS A 207 -14.95 0.15 -8.48
CA LYS A 207 -15.83 -0.90 -8.98
C LYS A 207 -16.06 -1.97 -7.92
N ARG A 208 -17.28 -2.52 -7.92
CA ARG A 208 -17.65 -3.67 -7.11
C ARG A 208 -17.04 -4.94 -7.70
N ASP A 209 -16.58 -5.85 -6.86
CA ASP A 209 -16.07 -7.16 -7.27
C ASP A 209 -17.22 -8.14 -7.57
N ARG A 210 -16.89 -9.28 -8.17
CA ARG A 210 -17.84 -10.30 -8.60
C ARG A 210 -18.63 -10.92 -7.46
N ASP A 211 -18.06 -10.97 -6.26
CA ASP A 211 -18.70 -11.47 -5.03
C ASP A 211 -19.68 -10.46 -4.39
N GLY A 212 -19.84 -9.29 -4.98
CA GLY A 212 -20.74 -8.26 -4.51
C GLY A 212 -20.13 -7.29 -3.50
N HIS A 213 -18.90 -7.49 -3.06
CA HIS A 213 -18.16 -6.62 -2.14
C HIS A 213 -17.32 -5.60 -2.91
N TYR A 214 -16.82 -4.60 -2.19
CA TYR A 214 -15.91 -3.57 -2.70
C TYR A 214 -14.51 -3.81 -2.13
N TRP A 215 -13.87 -4.89 -2.61
CA TRP A 215 -12.44 -5.09 -2.37
C TRP A 215 -11.64 -4.05 -3.15
N GLY A 216 -10.43 -3.73 -2.71
CA GLY A 216 -9.60 -2.73 -3.39
C GLY A 216 -9.43 -3.05 -4.88
N ASN A 217 -9.62 -2.05 -5.73
CA ASN A 217 -9.37 -2.25 -7.15
C ASN A 217 -7.87 -2.28 -7.45
N ASN A 218 -7.46 -3.21 -8.30
CA ASN A 218 -6.08 -3.40 -8.71
C ASN A 218 -5.72 -2.47 -9.86
N LEU A 219 -4.97 -1.41 -9.58
CA LEU A 219 -4.43 -0.51 -10.60
C LEU A 219 -3.02 -0.98 -10.97
N THR A 220 -2.90 -1.55 -12.17
CA THR A 220 -1.68 -2.22 -12.61
C THR A 220 -0.89 -1.37 -13.62
N PRO A 221 0.43 -1.61 -13.76
CA PRO A 221 1.18 -1.14 -14.93
C PRO A 221 0.66 -1.80 -16.21
N GLY A 222 1.22 -1.46 -17.38
CA GLY A 222 1.02 -2.20 -18.61
C GLY A 222 1.44 -3.66 -18.48
N ASP A 223 0.85 -4.55 -19.25
CA ASP A 223 1.17 -5.98 -19.15
C ASP A 223 2.64 -6.26 -19.49
N ASP A 224 3.19 -5.54 -20.45
CA ASP A 224 4.59 -5.52 -20.88
C ASP A 224 5.54 -4.79 -19.91
N GLU A 225 4.99 -4.01 -18.99
CA GLU A 225 5.75 -3.24 -17.99
C GLU A 225 5.84 -3.97 -16.63
N ARG A 226 5.20 -5.12 -16.47
CA ARG A 226 5.20 -5.88 -15.22
C ARG A 226 6.55 -6.50 -14.94
N ILE A 227 7.19 -6.06 -13.87
CA ILE A 227 8.48 -6.57 -13.42
C ILE A 227 8.24 -7.48 -12.23
N ALA A 228 8.56 -8.77 -12.38
CA ALA A 228 8.58 -9.70 -11.27
C ALA A 228 9.71 -9.32 -10.30
N LEU A 229 9.36 -9.10 -9.04
CA LEU A 229 10.35 -8.79 -8.01
C LEU A 229 11.20 -10.02 -7.67
N ALA A 230 12.49 -9.79 -7.45
CA ALA A 230 13.37 -10.80 -6.90
C ALA A 230 13.29 -10.82 -5.37
N ARG A 231 13.49 -11.98 -4.78
CA ARG A 231 13.73 -12.15 -3.35
C ARG A 231 15.15 -11.71 -3.00
N ASP A 232 15.40 -11.49 -1.74
CA ASP A 232 16.72 -11.18 -1.17
C ASP A 232 17.39 -9.93 -1.77
N ARG A 233 16.59 -9.00 -2.28
CA ARG A 233 17.00 -7.72 -2.86
C ARG A 233 16.23 -6.58 -2.25
N TRP A 234 16.89 -5.46 -1.98
CA TRP A 234 16.25 -4.20 -1.60
C TRP A 234 15.66 -3.49 -2.83
N TYR A 235 14.43 -3.00 -2.66
CA TYR A 235 13.74 -2.14 -3.62
C TYR A 235 13.34 -0.84 -2.96
N CYS A 236 13.62 0.29 -3.60
CA CYS A 236 13.05 1.58 -3.25
C CYS A 236 11.65 1.67 -3.84
N LEU A 237 10.63 1.62 -2.99
CA LEU A 237 9.24 1.79 -3.39
C LEU A 237 8.74 3.14 -2.90
N GLU A 238 8.32 4.00 -3.83
CA GLU A 238 7.68 5.26 -3.50
C GLU A 238 6.32 5.32 -4.17
N HIS A 239 5.30 5.89 -3.50
CA HIS A 239 4.03 6.19 -4.13
C HIS A 239 3.44 7.49 -3.58
N MET A 240 2.63 8.13 -4.40
CA MET A 240 2.00 9.41 -4.13
C MET A 240 0.50 9.32 -4.35
N ILE A 241 -0.26 9.92 -3.44
CA ILE A 241 -1.66 10.26 -3.65
C ILE A 241 -1.77 11.79 -3.64
N GLN A 242 -2.47 12.34 -4.64
CA GLN A 242 -2.99 13.68 -4.66
C GLN A 242 -4.51 13.62 -4.62
N ALA A 243 -5.11 14.13 -3.55
CA ALA A 243 -6.56 14.28 -3.44
C ALA A 243 -7.07 15.24 -4.53
N ASN A 244 -8.30 15.01 -4.97
CA ASN A 244 -8.98 15.90 -5.91
C ASN A 244 -9.48 17.18 -5.22
N ASP A 245 -9.65 18.25 -5.98
CA ASP A 245 -10.54 19.35 -5.60
C ASP A 245 -11.97 18.81 -5.52
N VAL A 246 -12.71 19.19 -4.49
CA VAL A 246 -14.09 18.73 -4.32
C VAL A 246 -14.93 19.10 -5.54
N GLY A 247 -15.67 18.12 -6.08
CA GLY A 247 -16.45 18.27 -7.29
C GLY A 247 -15.69 18.04 -8.61
N LYS A 248 -14.35 17.88 -8.59
CA LYS A 248 -13.54 17.62 -9.79
C LYS A 248 -12.97 16.20 -9.80
N ALA A 249 -12.71 15.68 -11.00
CA ALA A 249 -12.00 14.41 -11.21
C ALA A 249 -10.53 14.67 -11.57
N ASN A 250 -9.80 15.38 -10.71
CA ASN A 250 -8.41 15.79 -10.93
C ASN A 250 -7.41 15.21 -9.90
N GLY A 251 -7.84 14.23 -9.13
CA GLY A 251 -6.94 13.50 -8.24
C GLY A 251 -5.99 12.59 -9.01
N GLU A 252 -4.81 12.35 -8.43
CA GLU A 252 -3.73 11.56 -9.05
C GLU A 252 -3.22 10.47 -8.11
N LEU A 253 -2.67 9.41 -8.70
CA LEU A 253 -2.00 8.31 -8.02
C LEU A 253 -0.79 7.89 -8.84
N ALA A 254 0.41 7.96 -8.26
CA ALA A 254 1.64 7.59 -8.94
C ALA A 254 2.54 6.73 -8.06
N ALA A 255 3.36 5.87 -8.68
CA ALA A 255 4.30 5.02 -7.98
C ALA A 255 5.62 4.87 -8.75
N TRP A 256 6.71 4.75 -8.00
CA TRP A 256 8.07 4.58 -8.51
C TRP A 256 8.72 3.34 -7.92
N VAL A 257 9.55 2.69 -8.72
CA VAL A 257 10.43 1.58 -8.31
C VAL A 257 11.86 1.98 -8.61
N ASP A 258 12.71 1.97 -7.60
CA ASP A 258 14.14 2.35 -7.72
C ASP A 258 14.31 3.71 -8.44
N GLY A 259 13.45 4.69 -8.12
CA GLY A 259 13.45 6.04 -8.67
C GLY A 259 12.83 6.20 -10.06
N LYS A 260 12.41 5.12 -10.72
CA LYS A 260 11.78 5.16 -12.03
C LYS A 260 10.26 5.15 -11.90
N LEU A 261 9.56 6.09 -12.55
CA LEU A 261 8.09 6.10 -12.58
C LEU A 261 7.59 4.76 -13.14
N TYR A 262 6.77 4.06 -12.36
CA TYR A 262 6.28 2.72 -12.68
C TYR A 262 4.79 2.73 -13.04
N ILE A 263 3.98 3.46 -12.28
CA ILE A 263 2.53 3.60 -12.48
C ILE A 263 2.16 5.08 -12.30
N HIS A 264 1.28 5.61 -13.18
CA HIS A 264 0.64 6.90 -12.99
C HIS A 264 -0.79 6.85 -13.53
N TYR A 265 -1.74 7.19 -12.67
CA TYR A 265 -3.15 7.31 -12.97
C TYR A 265 -3.66 8.72 -12.64
N LYS A 266 -4.54 9.26 -13.47
CA LYS A 266 -5.23 10.54 -13.29
C LYS A 266 -6.75 10.35 -13.38
N GLY A 267 -7.48 11.34 -12.86
CA GLY A 267 -8.94 11.36 -12.97
C GLY A 267 -9.65 10.76 -11.76
N PHE A 268 -8.99 10.70 -10.60
CA PHE A 268 -9.64 10.25 -9.39
C PHE A 268 -10.58 11.30 -8.81
N ARG A 269 -11.72 10.85 -8.31
CA ARG A 269 -12.52 11.52 -7.28
C ARG A 269 -12.33 10.76 -5.97
N TRP A 270 -11.28 11.11 -5.24
CA TRP A 270 -10.95 10.48 -3.96
C TRP A 270 -11.98 10.82 -2.89
N ARG A 271 -12.45 12.09 -2.90
CA ARG A 271 -13.29 12.67 -1.87
C ARG A 271 -14.36 13.59 -2.44
N SER A 272 -15.46 13.72 -1.66
CA SER A 272 -16.53 14.71 -1.86
C SER A 272 -16.55 15.79 -0.76
N SER A 273 -15.59 15.74 0.18
CA SER A 273 -15.45 16.69 1.30
C SER A 273 -13.99 17.06 1.51
N GLU A 274 -13.71 18.36 1.69
CA GLU A 274 -12.38 18.89 2.04
C GLU A 274 -11.86 18.40 3.40
N ASN A 275 -12.74 17.87 4.26
CA ASN A 275 -12.37 17.31 5.56
C ASN A 275 -11.63 15.96 5.45
N VAL A 276 -11.74 15.28 4.30
CA VAL A 276 -11.01 14.02 4.04
C VAL A 276 -9.63 14.36 3.49
N LYS A 277 -8.62 14.17 4.32
CA LYS A 277 -7.21 14.46 4.04
C LYS A 277 -6.35 13.24 4.29
N LEU A 278 -5.21 13.14 3.62
CA LEU A 278 -4.18 12.16 3.92
C LEU A 278 -3.62 12.43 5.32
N LYS A 279 -3.67 11.43 6.21
CA LYS A 279 -3.32 11.58 7.64
C LYS A 279 -2.58 10.40 8.22
N ARG A 280 -2.57 9.26 7.53
CA ARG A 280 -1.96 8.03 8.02
C ARG A 280 -1.20 7.32 6.90
N PHE A 281 -0.06 6.74 7.26
CA PHE A 281 0.54 5.67 6.47
C PHE A 281 0.73 4.41 7.31
N HIS A 282 0.89 3.29 6.64
CA HIS A 282 1.32 2.04 7.24
C HIS A 282 2.37 1.36 6.37
N ILE A 283 3.23 0.58 7.01
CA ILE A 283 4.03 -0.48 6.42
C ILE A 283 3.60 -1.79 7.04
N GLY A 284 3.58 -2.87 6.28
CA GLY A 284 3.02 -4.09 6.84
C GLY A 284 3.25 -5.34 6.00
N LEU A 285 2.91 -6.43 6.64
CA LEU A 285 2.86 -7.78 6.09
C LEU A 285 1.64 -8.48 6.67
N TYR A 286 0.70 -8.82 5.82
CA TYR A 286 -0.47 -9.63 6.14
C TYR A 286 -0.55 -10.78 5.13
N VAL A 287 -0.66 -12.00 5.62
CA VAL A 287 -0.80 -13.19 4.79
C VAL A 287 -1.98 -14.01 5.28
N HIS A 288 -2.87 -14.36 4.36
CA HIS A 288 -3.98 -15.25 4.62
C HIS A 288 -3.58 -16.68 4.25
N SER A 289 -3.76 -17.62 5.17
CA SER A 289 -3.45 -19.04 4.94
C SER A 289 -1.99 -19.32 4.60
N ALA A 290 -1.05 -18.66 5.28
CA ALA A 290 0.38 -18.88 5.07
C ALA A 290 0.78 -20.32 5.43
N THR A 291 1.40 -21.06 4.49
CA THR A 291 1.93 -22.41 4.69
C THR A 291 3.36 -22.43 5.23
N ARG A 292 4.02 -21.29 5.26
CA ARG A 292 5.36 -21.05 5.80
C ARG A 292 5.44 -19.68 6.43
N ASP A 293 6.45 -19.44 7.23
CA ASP A 293 6.76 -18.11 7.72
C ASP A 293 7.15 -17.21 6.53
N ASN A 294 6.63 -16.00 6.53
CA ASN A 294 6.96 -15.00 5.54
C ASN A 294 7.60 -13.82 6.26
N THR A 295 8.81 -13.43 5.83
CA THR A 295 9.55 -12.32 6.43
C THR A 295 9.89 -11.28 5.38
N VAL A 296 9.72 -10.01 5.77
CA VAL A 296 10.18 -8.84 5.03
C VAL A 296 10.92 -7.89 5.96
N TRP A 297 11.83 -7.10 5.40
CA TRP A 297 12.48 -6.00 6.09
C TRP A 297 12.08 -4.69 5.43
N TYR A 298 11.84 -3.67 6.26
CA TYR A 298 11.66 -2.30 5.81
C TYR A 298 12.76 -1.42 6.41
N ASP A 299 13.16 -0.44 5.61
CA ASP A 299 14.17 0.54 5.99
C ASP A 299 13.95 1.86 5.27
N ASP A 300 14.63 2.92 5.72
CA ASP A 300 14.61 4.25 5.09
C ASP A 300 13.22 4.73 4.71
N VAL A 301 12.25 4.56 5.62
CA VAL A 301 10.88 5.05 5.44
C VAL A 301 10.88 6.58 5.50
N ALA A 302 10.25 7.22 4.54
CA ALA A 302 10.12 8.67 4.53
C ALA A 302 8.77 9.11 3.98
N LEU A 303 8.24 10.21 4.54
CA LEU A 303 6.99 10.86 4.15
C LEU A 303 7.28 12.32 3.79
N SER A 304 6.74 12.81 2.68
CA SER A 304 6.97 14.17 2.19
C SER A 304 5.74 14.71 1.46
N THR A 305 5.66 16.04 1.34
CA THR A 305 4.67 16.72 0.47
C THR A 305 5.08 16.77 -0.99
N GLY A 306 6.28 16.32 -1.34
CA GLY A 306 6.81 16.21 -2.70
C GLY A 306 7.66 14.96 -2.86
N TYR A 307 8.14 14.72 -4.07
CA TYR A 307 8.95 13.55 -4.41
C TYR A 307 10.22 13.45 -3.57
N ILE A 308 10.52 12.22 -3.12
CA ILE A 308 11.65 11.94 -2.23
C ILE A 308 12.81 11.33 -3.02
N GLY A 309 12.53 10.32 -3.83
CA GLY A 309 13.53 9.57 -4.58
C GLY A 309 14.33 8.57 -3.74
N PRO A 310 15.19 7.78 -4.38
CA PRO A 310 16.10 6.85 -3.71
C PRO A 310 17.11 7.57 -2.83
N VAL A 311 17.53 6.90 -1.74
CA VAL A 311 18.65 7.36 -0.90
C VAL A 311 19.93 7.30 -1.72
N GLU A 312 20.66 8.40 -1.80
CA GLU A 312 21.99 8.43 -2.38
C GLU A 312 22.97 7.68 -1.47
N ARG A 313 23.54 6.57 -1.94
CA ARG A 313 24.59 5.88 -1.20
C ARG A 313 25.87 6.71 -1.25
N ALA A 314 26.39 7.11 -0.10
CA ALA A 314 27.71 7.72 -0.02
C ALA A 314 28.74 6.76 -0.65
N GLY A 315 29.31 7.13 -1.82
CA GLY A 315 30.41 6.40 -2.45
C GLY A 315 30.06 5.54 -3.69
N GLY A 316 28.83 5.52 -4.18
CA GLY A 316 28.47 4.84 -5.43
C GLY A 316 28.70 5.74 -6.65
N LYS A 317 29.82 5.60 -7.32
CA LYS A 317 29.95 6.06 -8.72
C LYS A 317 28.90 5.30 -9.55
N ARG A 318 28.10 6.04 -10.33
CA ARG A 318 27.13 5.48 -11.32
C ARG A 318 27.83 4.66 -12.38
#